data_8c6988d662b4fdae3846a37dfb79a872
#
_entry.id   8c6988d662b4fdae3846a37dfb79a872
#
_cell.length_a   1.000
_cell.length_b   1.000
_cell.length_c   1.000
_cell.angle_alpha   90.00
_cell.angle_beta   90.00
_cell.angle_gamma   90.00
#
_symmetry.space_group_name_H-M   'P 1'
#
loop_
_entity.id
_entity.type
_entity.pdbx_description
1 polymer ?
#
loop_
_entity_poly.entity_id
_entity_poly.type
_entity_poly.pdbx_seq_one_letter_code
_entity_poly.pdbx_strand_id
1 'polypeptide(L)'
;MVQIISIDGNIGSGKSTFVQKMKQEFNDNNKIIFIDEPVDEWSNICDKNGETILSKFYKNQTKYAFSFQMMAFISRLNKIKSAYENNPDSIIITERSIYTDKYVFAKMLYDDDKMEEVEYKIYLQWFDSFAKDFPIEKIVYIKTDPEVCLERIAKRSREGEAIIPLEYLKNCHLYHEKMIECESLPIKNIESIDGNENIFETIVQQKWLDKLDRFISNSRSDSIDNEILTPTLGKSFTF
;
A
#
# COMPACT_ATOMS: atom_id res chain seq x y z
N MET A 1 -0.74 -4.48 20.72
CA MET A 1 0.16 -3.85 19.70
C MET A 1 -0.61 -3.53 18.44
N VAL A 2 -0.35 -2.40 17.81
CA VAL A 2 -0.94 -2.05 16.51
C VAL A 2 -0.34 -2.93 15.42
N GLN A 3 -1.18 -3.51 14.57
CA GLN A 3 -0.76 -4.27 13.39
C GLN A 3 -1.12 -3.50 12.13
N ILE A 4 -0.20 -3.38 11.17
CA ILE A 4 -0.47 -2.70 9.89
C ILE A 4 -0.46 -3.73 8.75
N ILE A 5 -1.58 -3.78 8.02
CA ILE A 5 -1.78 -4.64 6.83
C ILE A 5 -2.01 -3.75 5.62
N SER A 6 -1.29 -3.97 4.55
CA SER A 6 -1.45 -3.22 3.31
C SER A 6 -2.19 -4.02 2.25
N ILE A 7 -3.08 -3.35 1.52
CA ILE A 7 -3.74 -3.89 0.32
C ILE A 7 -3.03 -3.29 -0.89
N ASP A 8 -2.13 -4.03 -1.48
CA ASP A 8 -1.30 -3.59 -2.61
C ASP A 8 -1.78 -4.15 -3.96
N GLY A 9 -1.31 -3.56 -5.04
CA GLY A 9 -1.63 -3.96 -6.41
C GLY A 9 -1.62 -2.77 -7.37
N ASN A 10 -1.72 -3.04 -8.65
CA ASN A 10 -1.62 -2.05 -9.72
C ASN A 10 -2.73 -0.98 -9.65
N ILE A 11 -2.58 0.11 -10.40
CA ILE A 11 -3.65 1.08 -10.64
C ILE A 11 -4.78 0.36 -11.38
N GLY A 12 -6.02 0.50 -10.89
CA GLY A 12 -7.16 -0.24 -11.47
C GLY A 12 -7.28 -1.71 -11.07
N SER A 13 -6.42 -2.24 -10.19
CA SER A 13 -6.47 -3.66 -9.78
C SER A 13 -7.69 -4.04 -8.93
N GLY A 14 -8.43 -3.08 -8.39
CA GLY A 14 -9.62 -3.34 -7.56
C GLY A 14 -9.41 -3.12 -6.06
N LYS A 15 -8.26 -2.61 -5.62
CA LYS A 15 -7.95 -2.33 -4.19
C LYS A 15 -9.04 -1.53 -3.48
N SER A 16 -9.37 -0.36 -4.01
CA SER A 16 -10.38 0.53 -3.40
C SER A 16 -11.74 -0.16 -3.26
N THR A 17 -12.14 -0.93 -4.27
CA THR A 17 -13.38 -1.72 -4.23
C THR A 17 -13.33 -2.77 -3.13
N PHE A 18 -12.21 -3.48 -3.00
CA PHE A 18 -12.03 -4.47 -1.95
C PHE A 18 -12.02 -3.83 -0.56
N VAL A 19 -11.28 -2.72 -0.38
CA VAL A 19 -11.29 -1.96 0.88
C VAL A 19 -12.71 -1.50 1.26
N GLN A 20 -13.52 -1.05 0.30
CA GLN A 20 -14.91 -0.68 0.56
C GLN A 20 -15.77 -1.89 0.99
N LYS A 21 -15.57 -3.06 0.39
CA LYS A 21 -16.25 -4.29 0.80
C LYS A 21 -15.85 -4.72 2.21
N MET A 22 -14.55 -4.63 2.55
CA MET A 22 -14.06 -4.88 3.90
C MET A 22 -14.68 -3.92 4.93
N LYS A 23 -14.79 -2.63 4.62
CA LYS A 23 -15.44 -1.65 5.50
C LYS A 23 -16.90 -2.01 5.79
N GLN A 24 -17.62 -2.55 4.82
CA GLN A 24 -18.99 -3.01 4.99
C GLN A 24 -19.07 -4.26 5.88
N GLU A 25 -18.19 -5.23 5.65
CA GLU A 25 -18.15 -6.50 6.38
C GLU A 25 -17.72 -6.31 7.84
N PHE A 26 -16.70 -5.50 8.08
CA PHE A 26 -16.12 -5.28 9.40
C PHE A 26 -16.66 -4.02 10.10
N ASN A 27 -17.79 -3.48 9.66
CA ASN A 27 -18.35 -2.21 10.16
C ASN A 27 -18.53 -2.18 11.68
N ASP A 28 -18.87 -3.30 12.30
CA ASP A 28 -19.10 -3.41 13.76
C ASP A 28 -17.82 -3.67 14.55
N ASN A 29 -16.67 -3.79 13.89
CA ASN A 29 -15.39 -4.07 14.53
C ASN A 29 -14.54 -2.81 14.74
N ASN A 30 -14.73 -2.14 15.85
CA ASN A 30 -14.01 -0.90 16.22
C ASN A 30 -12.48 -1.08 16.35
N LYS A 31 -11.95 -2.29 16.25
CA LYS A 31 -10.50 -2.55 16.27
C LYS A 31 -9.86 -2.55 14.88
N ILE A 32 -10.66 -2.50 13.82
CA ILE A 32 -10.15 -2.43 12.46
C ILE A 32 -10.30 -1.00 11.94
N ILE A 33 -9.18 -0.38 11.64
CA ILE A 33 -9.09 0.99 11.13
C ILE A 33 -8.70 0.95 9.66
N PHE A 34 -9.49 1.58 8.81
CA PHE A 34 -9.21 1.63 7.38
C PHE A 34 -8.64 2.98 6.96
N ILE A 35 -7.56 2.94 6.18
CA ILE A 35 -6.92 4.11 5.59
C ILE A 35 -7.03 4.03 4.07
N ASP A 36 -7.82 4.92 3.49
CA ASP A 36 -7.92 5.07 2.04
C ASP A 36 -6.69 5.79 1.47
N GLU A 37 -6.37 5.52 0.21
CA GLU A 37 -5.35 6.27 -0.52
C GLU A 37 -5.68 7.78 -0.52
N PRO A 38 -4.71 8.67 -0.21
CA PRO A 38 -4.99 10.09 0.02
C PRO A 38 -5.19 10.90 -1.28
N VAL A 39 -5.91 10.36 -2.26
CA VAL A 39 -6.13 10.99 -3.57
C VAL A 39 -6.85 12.32 -3.47
N ASP A 40 -7.81 12.45 -2.54
CA ASP A 40 -8.53 13.70 -2.32
C ASP A 40 -7.59 14.81 -1.82
N GLU A 41 -6.60 14.48 -0.98
CA GLU A 41 -5.56 15.42 -0.55
C GLU A 41 -4.70 15.88 -1.73
N TRP A 42 -4.36 14.95 -2.63
CA TRP A 42 -3.58 15.26 -3.84
C TRP A 42 -4.34 16.17 -4.81
N SER A 43 -5.66 16.01 -4.89
CA SER A 43 -6.54 16.85 -5.72
C SER A 43 -6.60 18.30 -5.22
N ASN A 44 -6.29 18.56 -3.95
CA ASN A 44 -6.21 19.90 -3.39
C ASN A 44 -4.88 20.61 -3.72
N ILE A 45 -3.88 19.88 -4.18
CA ILE A 45 -2.58 20.45 -4.57
C ILE A 45 -2.63 20.81 -6.05
N CYS A 46 -3.02 22.06 -6.32
CA CYS A 46 -3.20 22.60 -7.68
C CYS A 46 -2.29 23.79 -7.91
N ASP A 47 -2.01 24.06 -9.20
CA ASP A 47 -1.42 25.33 -9.58
C ASP A 47 -2.47 26.46 -9.64
N LYS A 48 -2.01 27.67 -9.99
CA LYS A 48 -2.87 28.85 -10.12
C LYS A 48 -3.99 28.73 -11.20
N ASN A 49 -3.91 27.74 -12.07
CA ASN A 49 -4.92 27.48 -13.10
C ASN A 49 -5.87 26.35 -12.69
N GLY A 50 -5.72 25.79 -11.48
CA GLY A 50 -6.52 24.66 -10.97
C GLY A 50 -6.07 23.30 -11.47
N GLU A 51 -4.92 23.17 -12.14
CA GLU A 51 -4.42 21.88 -12.58
C GLU A 51 -3.74 21.13 -11.43
N THR A 52 -4.24 19.92 -11.12
CA THR A 52 -3.78 19.11 -9.98
C THR A 52 -2.36 18.55 -10.22
N ILE A 53 -1.65 18.27 -9.12
CA ILE A 53 -0.33 17.62 -9.18
C ILE A 53 -0.39 16.26 -9.88
N LEU A 54 -1.47 15.49 -9.71
CA LEU A 54 -1.68 14.21 -10.37
C LEU A 54 -1.80 14.36 -11.88
N SER A 55 -2.61 15.33 -12.36
CA SER A 55 -2.71 15.66 -13.79
C SER A 55 -1.36 16.09 -14.39
N LYS A 56 -0.65 16.96 -13.68
CA LYS A 56 0.70 17.41 -14.10
C LYS A 56 1.70 16.26 -14.18
N PHE A 57 1.68 15.34 -13.23
CA PHE A 57 2.54 14.17 -13.20
C PHE A 57 2.31 13.29 -14.42
N TYR A 58 1.06 12.93 -14.73
CA TYR A 58 0.81 12.10 -15.91
C TYR A 58 1.11 12.81 -17.24
N LYS A 59 0.96 14.14 -17.30
CA LYS A 59 1.34 14.91 -18.51
C LYS A 59 2.83 15.07 -18.70
N ASN A 60 3.60 15.16 -17.61
CA ASN A 60 5.04 15.37 -17.66
C ASN A 60 5.75 14.74 -16.47
N GLN A 61 5.99 13.42 -16.56
CA GLN A 61 6.60 12.66 -15.48
C GLN A 61 8.01 13.16 -15.14
N THR A 62 8.85 13.44 -16.14
CA THR A 62 10.23 13.91 -15.93
C THR A 62 10.30 15.17 -15.05
N LYS A 63 9.30 16.05 -15.15
CA LYS A 63 9.27 17.27 -14.33
C LYS A 63 8.66 17.07 -12.95
N TYR A 64 7.69 16.16 -12.84
CA TYR A 64 6.85 16.08 -11.63
C TYR A 64 7.00 14.76 -10.86
N ALA A 65 7.83 13.80 -11.32
CA ALA A 65 8.00 12.51 -10.67
C ALA A 65 8.43 12.66 -9.22
N PHE A 66 9.50 13.39 -8.96
CA PHE A 66 10.02 13.57 -7.61
C PHE A 66 9.00 14.23 -6.68
N SER A 67 8.46 15.38 -7.09
CA SER A 67 7.49 16.11 -6.25
C SER A 67 6.23 15.30 -5.98
N PHE A 68 5.73 14.55 -6.97
CA PHE A 68 4.57 13.68 -6.81
C PHE A 68 4.87 12.51 -5.88
N GLN A 69 6.00 11.82 -6.05
CA GLN A 69 6.37 10.69 -5.19
C GLN A 69 6.64 11.11 -3.75
N MET A 70 7.29 12.25 -3.52
CA MET A 70 7.47 12.81 -2.18
C MET A 70 6.12 13.12 -1.51
N MET A 71 5.22 13.75 -2.24
CA MET A 71 3.87 14.05 -1.73
C MET A 71 3.09 12.78 -1.41
N ALA A 72 3.10 11.78 -2.33
CA ALA A 72 2.40 10.51 -2.13
C ALA A 72 2.91 9.78 -0.89
N PHE A 73 4.23 9.68 -0.74
CA PHE A 73 4.88 9.07 0.43
C PHE A 73 4.52 9.79 1.73
N ILE A 74 4.70 11.12 1.78
CA ILE A 74 4.48 11.90 3.02
C ILE A 74 3.01 11.90 3.43
N SER A 75 2.08 12.06 2.49
CA SER A 75 0.64 12.06 2.80
C SER A 75 0.17 10.69 3.31
N ARG A 76 0.62 9.60 2.70
CA ARG A 76 0.34 8.23 3.16
C ARG A 76 0.93 7.97 4.55
N LEU A 77 2.20 8.32 4.73
CA LEU A 77 2.89 8.18 6.02
C LEU A 77 2.17 8.95 7.13
N ASN A 78 1.72 10.17 6.86
CA ASN A 78 0.98 10.97 7.83
C ASN A 78 -0.35 10.34 8.24
N LYS A 79 -1.10 9.74 7.30
CA LYS A 79 -2.33 8.99 7.62
C LYS A 79 -2.03 7.75 8.47
N ILE A 80 -0.99 6.99 8.11
CA ILE A 80 -0.57 5.81 8.88
C ILE A 80 -0.17 6.22 10.29
N LYS A 81 0.67 7.26 10.43
CA LYS A 81 1.10 7.80 11.72
C LYS A 81 -0.10 8.21 12.57
N SER A 82 -1.00 9.00 12.02
CA SER A 82 -2.20 9.45 12.75
C SER A 82 -3.07 8.28 13.21
N ALA A 83 -3.28 7.27 12.38
CA ALA A 83 -4.04 6.09 12.76
C ALA A 83 -3.32 5.27 13.83
N TYR A 84 -2.01 5.09 13.71
CA TYR A 84 -1.17 4.33 14.63
C TYR A 84 -1.16 4.95 16.04
N GLU A 85 -0.98 6.27 16.13
CA GLU A 85 -0.91 6.99 17.41
C GLU A 85 -2.28 7.08 18.12
N ASN A 86 -3.38 7.14 17.37
CA ASN A 86 -4.72 7.35 17.93
C ASN A 86 -5.49 6.04 18.21
N ASN A 87 -5.01 4.89 17.73
CA ASN A 87 -5.75 3.63 17.84
C ASN A 87 -4.85 2.51 18.38
N PRO A 88 -4.48 2.51 19.67
CA PRO A 88 -3.68 1.45 20.28
C PRO A 88 -4.42 0.11 20.21
N ASP A 89 -3.69 -0.98 19.99
CA ASP A 89 -4.20 -2.35 19.91
C ASP A 89 -5.21 -2.60 18.76
N SER A 90 -5.13 -1.79 17.70
CA SER A 90 -5.95 -1.93 16.50
C SER A 90 -5.22 -2.66 15.36
N ILE A 91 -5.99 -3.09 14.38
CA ILE A 91 -5.51 -3.54 13.07
C ILE A 91 -5.76 -2.38 12.10
N ILE A 92 -4.70 -1.86 11.53
CA ILE A 92 -4.77 -0.82 10.50
C ILE A 92 -4.68 -1.47 9.13
N ILE A 93 -5.70 -1.29 8.30
CA ILE A 93 -5.72 -1.75 6.91
C ILE A 93 -5.57 -0.53 6.02
N THR A 94 -4.46 -0.44 5.29
CA THR A 94 -4.17 0.68 4.40
C THR A 94 -4.30 0.30 2.94
N GLU A 95 -4.94 1.16 2.15
CA GLU A 95 -4.90 1.04 0.69
C GLU A 95 -3.53 1.52 0.21
N ARG A 96 -2.72 0.58 -0.24
CA ARG A 96 -1.34 0.71 -0.67
C ARG A 96 -0.37 0.99 0.50
N SER A 97 0.86 0.52 0.34
CA SER A 97 1.92 0.68 1.33
C SER A 97 2.93 1.76 0.94
N ILE A 98 3.65 2.28 1.93
CA ILE A 98 4.84 3.10 1.69
C ILE A 98 5.95 2.30 0.95
N TYR A 99 5.95 0.97 1.08
CA TYR A 99 6.88 0.10 0.35
C TYR A 99 6.55 0.05 -1.13
N THR A 100 5.27 0.07 -1.51
CA THR A 100 4.86 0.20 -2.91
C THR A 100 5.30 1.55 -3.48
N ASP A 101 5.21 2.64 -2.70
CA ASP A 101 5.72 3.94 -3.15
C ASP A 101 7.22 3.86 -3.47
N LYS A 102 8.03 3.18 -2.63
CA LYS A 102 9.48 3.02 -2.83
C LYS A 102 9.84 2.02 -3.93
N TYR A 103 9.37 0.77 -3.80
CA TYR A 103 9.85 -0.35 -4.63
C TYR A 103 9.17 -0.42 -6.00
N VAL A 104 7.99 0.15 -6.13
CA VAL A 104 7.26 0.18 -7.40
C VAL A 104 7.41 1.56 -8.06
N PHE A 105 6.77 2.58 -7.51
CA PHE A 105 6.63 3.85 -8.22
C PHE A 105 7.92 4.67 -8.29
N ALA A 106 8.57 4.94 -7.17
CA ALA A 106 9.79 5.73 -7.16
C ALA A 106 10.92 4.99 -7.89
N LYS A 107 11.07 3.67 -7.64
CA LYS A 107 12.09 2.86 -8.31
C LYS A 107 11.88 2.80 -9.82
N MET A 108 10.64 2.56 -10.27
CA MET A 108 10.30 2.52 -11.70
C MET A 108 10.60 3.86 -12.38
N LEU A 109 10.19 4.98 -11.77
CA LEU A 109 10.41 6.30 -12.34
C LEU A 109 11.89 6.67 -12.38
N TYR A 110 12.69 6.21 -11.42
CA TYR A 110 14.13 6.36 -11.47
C TYR A 110 14.76 5.52 -12.59
N ASP A 111 14.38 4.25 -12.72
CA ASP A 111 14.91 3.35 -13.75
C ASP A 111 14.49 3.76 -15.19
N ASP A 112 13.37 4.47 -15.33
CA ASP A 112 12.85 5.02 -16.58
C ASP A 112 13.41 6.45 -16.89
N ASP A 113 14.45 6.90 -16.17
CA ASP A 113 15.05 8.25 -16.31
C ASP A 113 14.04 9.41 -16.15
N LYS A 114 12.96 9.18 -15.35
CA LYS A 114 11.95 10.20 -15.01
C LYS A 114 12.25 10.91 -13.67
N MET A 115 13.15 10.37 -12.90
CA MET A 115 13.64 10.92 -11.64
C MET A 115 15.17 10.90 -11.65
N GLU A 116 15.80 12.03 -11.37
CA GLU A 116 17.26 12.12 -11.34
C GLU A 116 17.84 11.34 -10.15
N GLU A 117 19.10 10.89 -10.27
CA GLU A 117 19.77 10.12 -9.22
C GLU A 117 19.80 10.89 -7.87
N VAL A 118 20.00 12.21 -7.89
CA VAL A 118 20.01 13.03 -6.68
C VAL A 118 18.63 13.09 -6.04
N GLU A 119 17.58 13.21 -6.83
CA GLU A 119 16.19 13.21 -6.37
C GLU A 119 15.81 11.87 -5.76
N TYR A 120 16.18 10.76 -6.42
CA TYR A 120 15.93 9.42 -5.91
C TYR A 120 16.68 9.15 -4.59
N LYS A 121 17.93 9.59 -4.46
CA LYS A 121 18.69 9.52 -3.20
C LYS A 121 18.04 10.32 -2.07
N ILE A 122 17.51 11.50 -2.35
CA ILE A 122 16.75 12.30 -1.39
C ILE A 122 15.51 11.55 -0.95
N TYR A 123 14.74 10.99 -1.91
CA TYR A 123 13.56 10.17 -1.62
C TYR A 123 13.89 9.00 -0.69
N LEU A 124 14.94 8.24 -0.99
CA LEU A 124 15.37 7.09 -0.17
C LEU A 124 15.78 7.52 1.23
N GLN A 125 16.47 8.66 1.39
CA GLN A 125 16.87 9.19 2.71
C GLN A 125 15.63 9.50 3.57
N TRP A 126 14.60 10.11 3.01
CA TRP A 126 13.34 10.36 3.71
C TRP A 126 12.62 9.05 4.06
N PHE A 127 12.53 8.13 3.11
CA PHE A 127 11.93 6.83 3.35
C PHE A 127 12.62 6.10 4.52
N ASP A 128 13.94 5.96 4.47
CA ASP A 128 14.71 5.22 5.48
C ASP A 128 14.66 5.89 6.87
N SER A 129 14.42 7.21 6.91
CA SER A 129 14.26 7.94 8.18
C SER A 129 12.98 7.61 8.92
N PHE A 130 11.89 7.35 8.21
CA PHE A 130 10.55 7.25 8.82
C PHE A 130 9.86 5.91 8.68
N ALA A 131 10.20 5.10 7.66
CA ALA A 131 9.50 3.85 7.39
C ALA A 131 9.57 2.84 8.53
N LYS A 132 10.67 2.84 9.28
CA LYS A 132 10.90 1.93 10.43
C LYS A 132 9.97 2.19 11.62
N ASP A 133 9.43 3.40 11.73
CA ASP A 133 8.58 3.78 12.86
C ASP A 133 7.15 3.22 12.71
N PHE A 134 6.78 2.83 11.49
CA PHE A 134 5.45 2.29 11.16
C PHE A 134 5.59 1.00 10.33
N PRO A 135 6.05 -0.10 10.93
CA PRO A 135 6.33 -1.34 10.21
C PRO A 135 5.03 -1.94 9.66
N ILE A 136 5.03 -2.23 8.36
CA ILE A 136 3.96 -3.00 7.73
C ILE A 136 4.30 -4.47 7.91
N GLU A 137 3.41 -5.22 8.54
CA GLU A 137 3.64 -6.63 8.88
C GLU A 137 3.19 -7.57 7.76
N LYS A 138 2.16 -7.17 7.03
CA LYS A 138 1.52 -8.01 6.04
C LYS A 138 1.12 -7.25 4.79
N ILE A 139 1.17 -7.93 3.65
CA ILE A 139 0.66 -7.43 2.37
C ILE A 139 -0.39 -8.41 1.82
N VAL A 140 -1.55 -7.89 1.44
CA VAL A 140 -2.48 -8.57 0.54
C VAL A 140 -2.28 -7.98 -0.85
N TYR A 141 -1.72 -8.77 -1.75
CA TYR A 141 -1.43 -8.36 -3.11
C TYR A 141 -2.55 -8.76 -4.07
N ILE A 142 -3.27 -7.76 -4.61
CA ILE A 142 -4.29 -7.98 -5.64
C ILE A 142 -3.60 -7.98 -7.00
N LYS A 143 -3.30 -9.19 -7.48
CA LYS A 143 -2.67 -9.43 -8.77
C LYS A 143 -3.70 -9.35 -9.87
N THR A 144 -3.58 -8.37 -10.75
CA THR A 144 -4.53 -8.12 -11.86
C THR A 144 -3.74 -7.82 -13.13
N ASP A 145 -4.16 -8.40 -14.23
CA ASP A 145 -3.54 -8.17 -15.53
C ASP A 145 -3.64 -6.71 -15.94
N PRO A 146 -2.57 -6.14 -16.54
CA PRO A 146 -2.55 -4.72 -16.93
C PRO A 146 -3.69 -4.32 -17.87
N GLU A 147 -4.11 -5.20 -18.75
CA GLU A 147 -5.22 -4.99 -19.68
C GLU A 147 -6.55 -4.84 -18.94
N VAL A 148 -6.81 -5.69 -17.93
CA VAL A 148 -7.99 -5.61 -17.06
C VAL A 148 -7.95 -4.34 -16.21
N CYS A 149 -6.77 -3.95 -15.74
CA CYS A 149 -6.56 -2.69 -15.03
C CYS A 149 -6.94 -1.50 -15.90
N LEU A 150 -6.49 -1.46 -17.17
CA LEU A 150 -6.79 -0.40 -18.13
C LEU A 150 -8.29 -0.27 -18.39
N GLU A 151 -8.99 -1.38 -18.60
CA GLU A 151 -10.45 -1.38 -18.78
C GLU A 151 -11.18 -0.80 -17.54
N ARG A 152 -10.73 -1.15 -16.35
CA ARG A 152 -11.31 -0.64 -15.10
C ARG A 152 -11.05 0.84 -14.89
N ILE A 153 -9.84 1.32 -15.23
CA ILE A 153 -9.49 2.75 -15.19
C ILE A 153 -10.41 3.53 -16.15
N ALA A 154 -10.59 3.06 -17.39
CA ALA A 154 -11.47 3.70 -18.35
C ALA A 154 -12.93 3.79 -17.87
N LYS A 155 -13.45 2.74 -17.22
CA LYS A 155 -14.81 2.73 -16.64
C LYS A 155 -14.95 3.67 -15.45
N ARG A 156 -13.90 3.82 -14.63
CA ARG A 156 -13.89 4.66 -13.42
C ARG A 156 -13.87 6.15 -13.72
N SER A 157 -13.27 6.56 -14.83
CA SER A 157 -13.17 7.94 -15.34
C SER A 157 -12.66 8.97 -14.30
N ARG A 158 -11.68 8.60 -13.46
CA ARG A 158 -11.05 9.53 -12.52
C ARG A 158 -10.24 10.57 -13.29
N GLU A 159 -10.36 11.84 -12.88
CA GLU A 159 -9.61 12.94 -13.49
C GLU A 159 -8.09 12.69 -13.45
N GLY A 160 -7.42 12.91 -14.57
CA GLY A 160 -5.98 12.69 -14.76
C GLY A 160 -5.57 11.25 -15.07
N GLU A 161 -6.40 10.23 -14.80
CA GLU A 161 -6.05 8.83 -15.06
C GLU A 161 -6.38 8.36 -16.49
N ALA A 162 -7.25 9.04 -17.22
CA ALA A 162 -7.64 8.66 -18.58
C ALA A 162 -6.47 8.62 -19.59
N ILE A 163 -5.34 9.22 -19.25
CA ILE A 163 -4.13 9.27 -20.08
C ILE A 163 -3.08 8.21 -19.71
N ILE A 164 -3.37 7.33 -18.75
CA ILE A 164 -2.43 6.28 -18.34
C ILE A 164 -2.32 5.24 -19.46
N PRO A 165 -1.14 5.09 -20.10
CA PRO A 165 -0.97 4.12 -21.18
C PRO A 165 -0.83 2.70 -20.62
N LEU A 166 -1.21 1.68 -21.40
CA LEU A 166 -1.06 0.28 -21.05
C LEU A 166 0.38 -0.07 -20.67
N GLU A 167 1.36 0.48 -21.36
CA GLU A 167 2.78 0.23 -21.08
C GLU A 167 3.19 0.66 -19.67
N TYR A 168 2.67 1.79 -19.21
CA TYR A 168 2.89 2.21 -17.82
C TYR A 168 2.30 1.21 -16.82
N LEU A 169 1.11 0.67 -17.10
CA LEU A 169 0.49 -0.36 -16.25
C LEU A 169 1.27 -1.68 -16.28
N LYS A 170 1.85 -2.05 -17.43
CA LYS A 170 2.74 -3.21 -17.54
C LYS A 170 4.01 -3.02 -16.72
N ASN A 171 4.63 -1.84 -16.77
CA ASN A 171 5.77 -1.52 -15.93
C ASN A 171 5.39 -1.56 -14.43
N CYS A 172 4.29 -0.93 -14.04
CA CYS A 172 3.80 -1.01 -12.65
C CYS A 172 3.59 -2.46 -12.20
N HIS A 173 2.99 -3.31 -13.05
CA HIS A 173 2.80 -4.72 -12.76
C HIS A 173 4.14 -5.43 -12.53
N LEU A 174 5.10 -5.27 -13.43
CA LEU A 174 6.44 -5.85 -13.33
C LEU A 174 7.14 -5.44 -12.02
N TYR A 175 7.03 -4.17 -11.63
CA TYR A 175 7.65 -3.69 -10.38
C TYR A 175 6.93 -4.18 -9.13
N HIS A 176 5.62 -4.43 -9.17
CA HIS A 176 4.92 -5.11 -8.08
C HIS A 176 5.42 -6.55 -7.93
N GLU A 177 5.54 -7.31 -9.02
CA GLU A 177 6.08 -8.68 -8.97
C GLU A 177 7.51 -8.68 -8.40
N LYS A 178 8.39 -7.79 -8.90
CA LYS A 178 9.75 -7.64 -8.35
C LYS A 178 9.75 -7.28 -6.86
N MET A 179 8.84 -6.43 -6.40
CA MET A 179 8.74 -6.07 -4.99
C MET A 179 8.35 -7.27 -4.14
N ILE A 180 7.35 -8.04 -4.57
CA ILE A 180 6.85 -9.23 -3.84
C ILE A 180 7.93 -10.32 -3.74
N GLU A 181 8.75 -10.48 -4.77
CA GLU A 181 9.84 -11.46 -4.83
C GLU A 181 11.14 -10.96 -4.18
N CYS A 182 11.21 -9.69 -3.77
CA CYS A 182 12.42 -9.07 -3.26
C CYS A 182 12.82 -9.61 -1.88
N GLU A 183 13.97 -10.26 -1.78
CA GLU A 183 14.49 -10.80 -0.52
C GLU A 183 14.75 -9.71 0.53
N SER A 184 15.10 -8.49 0.11
CA SER A 184 15.34 -7.36 1.00
C SER A 184 14.06 -6.65 1.46
N LEU A 185 12.88 -7.04 0.96
CA LEU A 185 11.62 -6.54 1.49
C LEU A 185 11.47 -7.04 2.94
N PRO A 186 11.27 -6.14 3.93
CA PRO A 186 11.19 -6.55 5.33
C PRO A 186 9.89 -7.31 5.66
N ILE A 187 8.95 -7.35 4.74
CA ILE A 187 7.64 -7.98 4.90
C ILE A 187 7.69 -9.38 4.30
N LYS A 188 7.47 -10.40 5.11
CA LYS A 188 7.50 -11.81 4.68
C LYS A 188 6.11 -12.44 4.54
N ASN A 189 5.13 -11.87 5.21
CA ASN A 189 3.75 -12.34 5.17
C ASN A 189 3.00 -11.67 4.01
N ILE A 190 2.95 -12.34 2.87
CA ILE A 190 2.32 -11.83 1.65
C ILE A 190 1.28 -12.83 1.17
N GLU A 191 0.05 -12.37 1.00
CA GLU A 191 -1.07 -13.14 0.49
C GLU A 191 -1.51 -12.59 -0.86
N SER A 192 -1.56 -13.43 -1.89
CA SER A 192 -1.96 -13.01 -3.24
C SER A 192 -3.41 -13.37 -3.53
N ILE A 193 -4.14 -12.44 -4.12
CA ILE A 193 -5.53 -12.59 -4.57
C ILE A 193 -5.58 -12.38 -6.09
N ASP A 194 -6.29 -13.24 -6.81
CA ASP A 194 -6.54 -13.08 -8.24
C ASP A 194 -7.51 -11.93 -8.48
N GLY A 195 -6.98 -10.78 -8.86
CA GLY A 195 -7.75 -9.58 -9.12
C GLY A 195 -8.45 -9.56 -10.49
N ASN A 196 -8.25 -10.57 -11.35
CA ASN A 196 -9.00 -10.69 -12.61
C ASN A 196 -10.44 -11.16 -12.37
N GLU A 197 -10.69 -11.84 -11.25
CA GLU A 197 -12.02 -12.23 -10.84
C GLU A 197 -12.92 -11.00 -10.59
N ASN A 198 -14.22 -11.15 -10.82
CA ASN A 198 -15.18 -10.07 -10.61
C ASN A 198 -15.64 -10.00 -9.15
N ILE A 199 -15.08 -9.08 -8.38
CA ILE A 199 -15.42 -8.90 -6.94
C ILE A 199 -16.89 -8.53 -6.67
N PHE A 200 -17.66 -8.13 -7.69
CA PHE A 200 -19.10 -7.88 -7.53
C PHE A 200 -19.93 -9.18 -7.52
N GLU A 201 -19.34 -10.31 -7.88
CA GLU A 201 -19.95 -11.61 -7.69
C GLU A 201 -19.83 -12.04 -6.23
N THR A 202 -20.96 -12.39 -5.61
CA THR A 202 -21.02 -12.71 -4.17
C THR A 202 -20.02 -13.80 -3.77
N ILE A 203 -19.87 -14.84 -4.60
CA ILE A 203 -18.95 -15.95 -4.33
C ILE A 203 -17.49 -15.47 -4.32
N VAL A 204 -17.11 -14.62 -5.28
CA VAL A 204 -15.76 -14.05 -5.37
C VAL A 204 -15.50 -13.12 -4.21
N GLN A 205 -16.45 -12.25 -3.88
CA GLN A 205 -16.36 -11.35 -2.74
C GLN A 205 -16.12 -12.14 -1.44
N GLN A 206 -16.93 -13.17 -1.17
CA GLN A 206 -16.80 -13.98 0.03
C GLN A 206 -15.47 -14.72 0.07
N LYS A 207 -15.02 -15.30 -1.04
CA LYS A 207 -13.69 -15.93 -1.15
C LYS A 207 -12.55 -15.00 -0.74
N TRP A 208 -12.61 -13.73 -1.19
CA TRP A 208 -11.58 -12.74 -0.85
C TRP A 208 -11.63 -12.32 0.61
N LEU A 209 -12.83 -12.13 1.16
CA LEU A 209 -13.03 -11.79 2.58
C LEU A 209 -12.58 -12.93 3.50
N ASP A 210 -12.93 -14.17 3.21
CA ASP A 210 -12.52 -15.35 3.97
C ASP A 210 -10.99 -15.53 3.96
N LYS A 211 -10.36 -15.21 2.83
CA LYS A 211 -8.91 -15.28 2.68
C LYS A 211 -8.23 -14.24 3.55
N LEU A 212 -8.75 -13.02 3.56
CA LEU A 212 -8.26 -11.94 4.41
C LEU A 212 -8.47 -12.25 5.90
N ASP A 213 -9.65 -12.71 6.30
CA ASP A 213 -9.96 -13.00 7.70
C ASP A 213 -9.01 -14.06 8.27
N ARG A 214 -8.76 -15.13 7.51
CA ARG A 214 -7.75 -16.14 7.86
C ARG A 214 -6.35 -15.53 7.95
N PHE A 215 -5.99 -14.64 7.03
CA PHE A 215 -4.70 -13.99 7.00
C PHE A 215 -4.50 -13.04 8.20
N ILE A 216 -5.55 -12.36 8.64
CA ILE A 216 -5.55 -11.53 9.85
C ILE A 216 -5.45 -12.42 11.10
N SER A 217 -6.25 -13.49 11.18
CA SER A 217 -6.37 -14.34 12.37
C SER A 217 -5.09 -15.13 12.67
N ASN A 218 -4.37 -15.60 11.65
CA ASN A 218 -3.12 -16.35 11.82
C ASN A 218 -2.00 -15.56 12.53
N SER A 219 -2.10 -14.24 12.60
CA SER A 219 -1.13 -13.40 13.33
C SER A 219 -1.31 -13.42 14.84
N ARG A 220 -2.50 -13.74 15.33
CA ARG A 220 -2.78 -13.78 16.79
C ARG A 220 -2.22 -15.03 17.45
N SER A 221 -2.06 -16.14 16.71
CA SER A 221 -1.45 -17.36 17.21
C SER A 221 0.08 -17.23 17.37
N ASP A 222 0.75 -16.61 16.40
CA ASP A 222 2.22 -16.45 16.40
C ASP A 222 2.72 -15.53 17.54
N SER A 223 1.90 -14.58 17.99
CA SER A 223 2.24 -13.68 19.12
C SER A 223 2.04 -14.34 20.49
N ILE A 224 1.15 -15.32 20.62
CA ILE A 224 0.91 -16.04 21.88
C ILE A 224 2.00 -17.10 22.12
N ASP A 225 2.47 -17.76 21.06
CA ASP A 225 3.53 -18.76 21.14
C ASP A 225 4.91 -18.17 21.45
N ASN A 226 5.17 -16.92 21.07
CA ASN A 226 6.41 -16.22 21.39
C ASN A 226 6.50 -15.68 22.82
N GLU A 227 5.38 -15.47 23.52
CA GLU A 227 5.39 -15.08 24.94
C GLU A 227 5.65 -16.27 25.88
N ILE A 228 5.45 -17.51 25.42
CA ILE A 228 5.63 -18.73 26.22
C ILE A 228 7.09 -19.23 26.21
N LEU A 229 7.94 -18.70 25.32
CA LEU A 229 9.33 -19.16 25.12
C LEU A 229 10.43 -18.25 25.71
N THR A 230 10.11 -17.29 26.59
CA THR A 230 11.13 -16.60 27.36
C THR A 230 11.46 -17.41 28.63
N PRO A 231 12.65 -18.04 28.73
CA PRO A 231 13.06 -18.68 29.97
C PRO A 231 13.28 -17.61 31.04
N THR A 232 12.57 -17.71 32.14
CA THR A 232 12.89 -17.00 33.37
C THR A 232 14.30 -17.39 33.82
N LEU A 233 15.29 -16.60 33.48
CA LEU A 233 16.63 -16.66 34.06
C LEU A 233 16.53 -16.23 35.53
N GLY A 234 16.48 -17.24 36.38
CA GLY A 234 16.51 -17.10 37.83
C GLY A 234 17.70 -16.29 38.31
N LYS A 235 17.40 -15.30 39.12
CA LYS A 235 18.36 -14.65 39.99
C LYS A 235 18.99 -15.69 40.90
N SER A 236 20.28 -15.88 40.84
CA SER A 236 21.06 -16.40 41.96
C SER A 236 22.02 -15.33 42.46
N PHE A 237 21.79 -14.95 43.68
CA PHE A 237 22.68 -14.17 44.52
C PHE A 237 23.89 -15.03 44.91
N THR A 238 25.01 -14.36 45.14
CA THR A 238 25.90 -14.46 46.32
C THR A 238 27.36 -14.31 45.90
N PHE A 239 27.94 -13.44 46.56
CA PHE A 239 29.16 -12.95 47.16
C PHE A 239 30.01 -12.02 46.33
#